data_8bd7d0aa59758199d197a82990bf49d8
#
_entry.id   8bd7d0aa59758199d197a82990bf49d8
#
_cell.length_a   1.000
_cell.length_b   1.000
_cell.length_c   1.000
_cell.angle_alpha   90.00
_cell.angle_beta   90.00
_cell.angle_gamma   90.00
#
_symmetry.space_group_name_H-M   'P 1'
#
loop_
_entity.id
_entity.type
_entity.pdbx_description
1 polymer ?
#
loop_
_entity_poly.entity_id
_entity_poly.type
_entity_poly.pdbx_seq_one_letter_code
_entity_poly.pdbx_strand_id
1 'polypeptide(L)'
;MAETKPTATAASKKAAQPQQGGNLIATLAPIACIVAGYVIWRFVLGNASNFTNPDPSGGFWPSHKGPKGTFTKMYEGGIVVPILIGSLLIVLTFVIERLLTIKKAAGNGNITEFIRKVQFHLANKEVDKALAECDKQKGSVGNVMKSGLTKYKEMISNTELDTDQKVLNIQKEIEEATALELPMLEKNLVFLSTIASVATLLGLFGTVLGMIRSFSKLGEEGGGEAARELSQGISEALYNTALGIGTSAVAIIMYNVFTTSIDGITYGIDESGFTLTQSFAANYK
;
A
#
# COMPACT_ATOMS: atom_id res chain seq x y z
N MET A 1 21.22 -5.53 -63.30
CA MET A 1 21.27 -6.26 -62.04
C MET A 1 22.25 -5.53 -61.14
N ALA A 2 21.72 -4.83 -60.16
CA ALA A 2 22.49 -4.31 -59.04
C ALA A 2 21.52 -4.29 -57.83
N GLU A 3 21.71 -5.22 -56.93
CA GLU A 3 20.97 -5.35 -55.66
C GLU A 3 21.39 -4.24 -54.72
N THR A 4 20.46 -3.39 -54.30
CA THR A 4 20.63 -2.46 -53.20
C THR A 4 20.21 -3.13 -51.92
N LYS A 5 21.18 -3.42 -51.02
CA LYS A 5 20.98 -3.85 -49.63
C LYS A 5 20.21 -2.78 -48.84
N PRO A 6 19.22 -3.16 -48.03
CA PRO A 6 18.63 -2.24 -47.03
C PRO A 6 19.56 -2.09 -45.84
N THR A 7 19.85 -0.85 -45.51
CA THR A 7 20.71 -0.41 -44.41
C THR A 7 20.01 -0.56 -43.05
N ALA A 8 20.81 -0.92 -42.10
CA ALA A 8 20.51 -1.37 -40.73
C ALA A 8 19.52 -0.52 -39.94
N THR A 9 18.64 -1.26 -39.34
CA THR A 9 17.77 -1.03 -38.20
C THR A 9 18.46 -0.26 -37.06
N ALA A 10 17.90 0.90 -36.73
CA ALA A 10 18.19 1.60 -35.47
C ALA A 10 17.82 0.72 -34.30
N ALA A 11 18.79 0.44 -33.43
CA ALA A 11 18.61 -0.34 -32.25
C ALA A 11 17.63 0.37 -31.28
N SER A 12 16.44 -0.17 -31.17
CA SER A 12 15.49 0.14 -30.09
C SER A 12 16.21 0.00 -28.74
N LYS A 13 16.43 1.11 -28.05
CA LYS A 13 16.84 1.09 -26.64
C LYS A 13 15.75 0.39 -25.85
N LYS A 14 16.04 -0.85 -25.46
CA LYS A 14 15.22 -1.66 -24.58
C LYS A 14 14.87 -0.84 -23.35
N ALA A 15 13.62 -0.43 -23.18
CA ALA A 15 13.12 0.20 -21.99
C ALA A 15 13.46 -0.72 -20.79
N ALA A 16 14.04 -0.16 -19.76
CA ALA A 16 14.38 -0.91 -18.54
C ALA A 16 13.10 -1.51 -17.98
N GLN A 17 13.01 -2.84 -18.01
CA GLN A 17 11.90 -3.54 -17.37
C GLN A 17 11.90 -3.22 -15.88
N PRO A 18 10.73 -2.87 -15.29
CA PRO A 18 10.64 -2.63 -13.86
C PRO A 18 11.07 -3.90 -13.13
N GLN A 19 12.00 -3.76 -12.20
CA GLN A 19 12.56 -4.85 -11.41
C GLN A 19 11.42 -5.62 -10.70
N GLN A 20 11.29 -6.90 -10.97
CA GLN A 20 10.31 -7.84 -10.39
C GLN A 20 10.46 -8.05 -8.86
N GLY A 21 11.40 -7.40 -8.19
CA GLY A 21 11.64 -7.55 -6.75
C GLY A 21 10.46 -7.16 -5.84
N GLY A 22 9.52 -6.35 -6.33
CA GLY A 22 8.38 -5.89 -5.55
C GLY A 22 7.26 -6.92 -5.32
N ASN A 23 7.19 -7.99 -6.12
CA ASN A 23 6.11 -8.98 -6.00
C ASN A 23 6.35 -10.00 -4.88
N LEU A 24 7.60 -10.28 -4.53
CA LEU A 24 7.94 -11.22 -3.45
C LEU A 24 7.50 -10.70 -2.08
N ILE A 25 7.70 -9.43 -1.80
CA ILE A 25 7.27 -8.80 -0.52
C ILE A 25 5.75 -8.85 -0.41
N ALA A 26 5.02 -8.48 -1.46
CA ALA A 26 3.56 -8.49 -1.45
C ALA A 26 2.96 -9.89 -1.22
N THR A 27 3.65 -10.95 -1.65
CA THR A 27 3.18 -12.33 -1.51
C THR A 27 3.63 -12.98 -0.20
N LEU A 28 4.88 -12.75 0.22
CA LEU A 28 5.45 -13.41 1.40
C LEU A 28 5.11 -12.69 2.71
N ALA A 29 5.00 -11.36 2.70
CA ALA A 29 4.71 -10.60 3.91
C ALA A 29 3.38 -10.98 4.58
N PRO A 30 2.24 -11.16 3.89
CA PRO A 30 1.00 -11.59 4.54
C PRO A 30 1.12 -12.96 5.20
N ILE A 31 1.79 -13.91 4.55
CA ILE A 31 1.99 -15.26 5.09
C ILE A 31 2.87 -15.19 6.35
N ALA A 32 4.00 -14.46 6.26
CA ALA A 32 4.89 -14.28 7.40
C ALA A 32 4.19 -13.58 8.58
N CYS A 33 3.33 -12.59 8.33
CA CYS A 33 2.56 -11.90 9.36
C CYS A 33 1.54 -12.81 10.04
N ILE A 34 0.87 -13.70 9.30
CA ILE A 34 -0.06 -14.67 9.88
C ILE A 34 0.69 -15.68 10.76
N VAL A 35 1.83 -16.18 10.29
CA VAL A 35 2.70 -17.05 11.09
C VAL A 35 3.20 -16.32 12.36
N ALA A 36 3.64 -15.07 12.21
CA ALA A 36 4.04 -14.24 13.35
C ALA A 36 2.87 -14.00 14.33
N GLY A 37 1.66 -13.78 13.82
CA GLY A 37 0.44 -13.66 14.62
C GLY A 37 0.19 -14.92 15.46
N TYR A 38 0.37 -16.11 14.87
CA TYR A 38 0.30 -17.37 15.60
C TYR A 38 1.41 -17.49 16.64
N VAL A 39 2.65 -17.14 16.32
CA VAL A 39 3.79 -17.16 17.24
C VAL A 39 3.55 -16.23 18.43
N ILE A 40 3.06 -15.01 18.19
CA ILE A 40 2.71 -14.07 19.26
C ILE A 40 1.59 -14.63 20.13
N TRP A 41 0.54 -15.14 19.50
CA TRP A 41 -0.57 -15.76 20.23
C TRP A 41 -0.09 -16.94 21.10
N ARG A 42 0.74 -17.83 20.55
CA ARG A 42 1.19 -19.05 21.22
C ARG A 42 2.21 -18.80 22.33
N PHE A 43 3.20 -17.95 22.09
CA PHE A 43 4.35 -17.80 22.98
C PHE A 43 4.30 -16.55 23.85
N VAL A 44 3.63 -15.48 23.40
CA VAL A 44 3.50 -14.23 24.18
C VAL A 44 2.21 -14.26 25.00
N LEU A 45 1.05 -14.37 24.36
CA LEU A 45 -0.23 -14.41 25.04
C LEU A 45 -0.43 -15.74 25.76
N GLY A 46 -0.10 -16.86 25.11
CA GLY A 46 -0.20 -18.22 25.59
C GLY A 46 0.98 -18.68 26.46
N ASN A 47 1.76 -17.78 27.03
CA ASN A 47 2.82 -18.17 27.97
C ASN A 47 2.20 -18.73 29.26
N ALA A 48 2.69 -19.89 29.71
CA ALA A 48 2.20 -20.60 30.90
C ALA A 48 2.16 -19.71 32.17
N SER A 49 3.10 -18.76 32.29
CA SER A 49 3.16 -17.82 33.40
C SER A 49 1.95 -16.87 33.50
N ASN A 50 1.26 -16.69 32.38
CA ASN A 50 0.09 -15.81 32.26
C ASN A 50 -1.22 -16.44 32.72
N PHE A 51 -1.20 -17.72 33.08
CA PHE A 51 -2.39 -18.49 33.46
C PHE A 51 -2.28 -19.05 34.87
N THR A 52 -3.42 -19.28 35.52
CA THR A 52 -3.51 -19.90 36.83
C THR A 52 -3.39 -21.42 36.71
N ASN A 53 -4.02 -21.99 35.66
CA ASN A 53 -4.00 -23.41 35.34
C ASN A 53 -3.44 -23.59 33.92
N PRO A 54 -2.10 -23.59 33.76
CA PRO A 54 -1.49 -23.82 32.46
C PRO A 54 -1.68 -25.26 31.97
N ASP A 55 -1.95 -25.44 30.69
CA ASP A 55 -2.03 -26.75 30.07
C ASP A 55 -0.63 -27.38 29.98
N PRO A 56 -0.39 -28.55 30.61
CA PRO A 56 0.92 -29.21 30.56
C PRO A 56 1.20 -29.93 29.24
N SER A 57 0.22 -30.08 28.35
CA SER A 57 0.33 -30.92 27.16
C SER A 57 1.38 -30.43 26.14
N GLY A 58 1.73 -29.13 26.17
CA GLY A 58 2.70 -28.54 25.25
C GLY A 58 2.30 -28.62 23.77
N GLY A 59 1.06 -28.99 23.48
CA GLY A 59 0.54 -29.19 22.14
C GLY A 59 0.58 -27.94 21.26
N PHE A 60 0.31 -28.13 19.96
CA PHE A 60 0.23 -27.03 18.99
C PHE A 60 -0.85 -26.00 19.37
N TRP A 61 -1.93 -26.45 20.02
CA TRP A 61 -3.07 -25.64 20.43
C TRP A 61 -3.40 -25.84 21.91
N PRO A 62 -2.60 -25.28 22.83
CA PRO A 62 -2.82 -25.52 24.27
C PRO A 62 -4.07 -24.82 24.79
N SER A 63 -4.74 -25.47 25.75
CA SER A 63 -5.95 -24.98 26.40
C SER A 63 -5.64 -24.45 27.82
N HIS A 64 -4.91 -23.33 27.91
CA HIS A 64 -4.66 -22.69 29.19
C HIS A 64 -5.94 -22.11 29.76
N LYS A 65 -6.14 -22.20 31.10
CA LYS A 65 -7.31 -21.68 31.79
C LYS A 65 -6.93 -20.67 32.86
N GLY A 66 -7.84 -19.72 33.12
CA GLY A 66 -7.67 -18.71 34.19
C GLY A 66 -6.61 -17.66 33.89
N PRO A 67 -6.83 -16.81 32.88
CA PRO A 67 -5.89 -15.75 32.49
C PRO A 67 -5.75 -14.72 33.63
N LYS A 68 -4.50 -14.35 33.95
CA LYS A 68 -4.18 -13.41 35.05
C LYS A 68 -4.33 -11.94 34.65
N GLY A 69 -4.37 -11.63 33.34
CA GLY A 69 -4.39 -10.27 32.83
C GLY A 69 -5.42 -10.05 31.72
N THR A 70 -5.77 -8.78 31.47
CA THR A 70 -6.74 -8.42 30.45
C THR A 70 -6.27 -8.85 29.03
N PHE A 71 -4.99 -8.67 28.70
CA PHE A 71 -4.43 -9.11 27.43
C PHE A 71 -4.39 -10.63 27.26
N THR A 72 -4.21 -11.37 28.36
CA THR A 72 -4.19 -12.83 28.31
C THR A 72 -5.58 -13.42 28.11
N LYS A 73 -6.65 -12.68 28.44
CA LYS A 73 -8.03 -13.06 28.09
C LYS A 73 -8.25 -13.14 26.58
N MET A 74 -7.51 -12.37 25.79
CA MET A 74 -7.56 -12.47 24.32
C MET A 74 -7.09 -13.84 23.81
N TYR A 75 -6.22 -14.54 24.55
CA TYR A 75 -5.77 -15.88 24.18
C TYR A 75 -6.94 -16.88 24.08
N GLU A 76 -7.90 -16.79 25.01
CA GLU A 76 -9.07 -17.68 25.10
C GLU A 76 -10.05 -17.47 23.93
N GLY A 77 -9.97 -16.35 23.20
CA GLY A 77 -10.80 -16.09 22.00
C GLY A 77 -10.59 -17.06 20.82
N GLY A 78 -9.74 -18.05 20.99
CA GLY A 78 -9.59 -19.21 20.12
C GLY A 78 -8.84 -18.93 18.81
N ILE A 79 -9.17 -19.69 17.76
CA ILE A 79 -8.47 -19.69 16.46
C ILE A 79 -8.55 -18.35 15.72
N VAL A 80 -9.51 -17.50 16.03
CA VAL A 80 -9.71 -16.23 15.35
C VAL A 80 -8.67 -15.20 15.79
N VAL A 81 -8.20 -15.25 17.06
CA VAL A 81 -7.24 -14.29 17.60
C VAL A 81 -5.91 -14.25 16.85
N PRO A 82 -5.21 -15.37 16.61
CA PRO A 82 -3.96 -15.33 15.85
C PRO A 82 -4.14 -14.81 14.43
N ILE A 83 -5.29 -15.05 13.80
CA ILE A 83 -5.60 -14.52 12.46
C ILE A 83 -5.79 -12.99 12.53
N LEU A 84 -6.50 -12.49 13.54
CA LEU A 84 -6.68 -11.05 13.75
C LEU A 84 -5.36 -10.34 14.10
N ILE A 85 -4.51 -10.95 14.94
CA ILE A 85 -3.17 -10.42 15.21
C ILE A 85 -2.35 -10.41 13.93
N GLY A 86 -2.38 -11.48 13.14
CA GLY A 86 -1.74 -11.55 11.83
C GLY A 86 -2.23 -10.46 10.89
N SER A 87 -3.54 -10.22 10.84
CA SER A 87 -4.15 -9.13 10.05
C SER A 87 -3.67 -7.74 10.49
N LEU A 88 -3.57 -7.50 11.79
CA LEU A 88 -3.01 -6.25 12.32
C LEU A 88 -1.54 -6.08 11.91
N LEU A 89 -0.74 -7.14 11.98
CA LEU A 89 0.65 -7.10 11.55
C LEU A 89 0.78 -6.84 10.05
N ILE A 90 -0.11 -7.39 9.22
CA ILE A 90 -0.16 -7.09 7.78
C ILE A 90 -0.44 -5.60 7.58
N VAL A 91 -1.45 -5.04 8.25
CA VAL A 91 -1.76 -3.60 8.18
C VAL A 91 -0.54 -2.76 8.53
N LEU A 92 0.10 -3.03 9.68
CA LEU A 92 1.28 -2.28 10.11
C LEU A 92 2.44 -2.39 9.12
N THR A 93 2.67 -3.57 8.57
CA THR A 93 3.73 -3.81 7.58
C THR A 93 3.49 -2.99 6.31
N PHE A 94 2.27 -3.05 5.76
CA PHE A 94 1.96 -2.28 4.55
C PHE A 94 1.83 -0.78 4.82
N VAL A 95 1.44 -0.35 6.00
CA VAL A 95 1.48 1.07 6.40
C VAL A 95 2.90 1.60 6.35
N ILE A 96 3.85 0.89 6.95
CA ILE A 96 5.27 1.31 6.93
C ILE A 96 5.82 1.30 5.50
N GLU A 97 5.54 0.25 4.75
CA GLU A 97 6.00 0.13 3.35
C GLU A 97 5.43 1.26 2.48
N ARG A 98 4.13 1.58 2.62
CA ARG A 98 3.48 2.66 1.87
C ARG A 98 3.97 4.04 2.28
N LEU A 99 4.16 4.30 3.56
CA LEU A 99 4.76 5.56 4.04
C LEU A 99 6.10 5.83 3.37
N LEU A 100 6.97 4.81 3.32
CA LEU A 100 8.29 4.94 2.72
C LEU A 100 8.21 5.13 1.19
N THR A 101 7.34 4.37 0.52
CA THR A 101 7.18 4.42 -0.93
C THR A 101 6.58 5.74 -1.39
N ILE A 102 5.50 6.21 -0.77
CA ILE A 102 4.83 7.46 -1.13
C ILE A 102 5.74 8.66 -0.82
N LYS A 103 6.45 8.65 0.33
CA LYS A 103 7.43 9.69 0.64
C LYS A 103 8.54 9.77 -0.41
N LYS A 104 9.01 8.62 -0.92
CA LYS A 104 10.01 8.58 -2.00
C LYS A 104 9.41 9.05 -3.33
N ALA A 105 8.17 8.72 -3.61
CA ALA A 105 7.47 9.12 -4.84
C ALA A 105 7.12 10.61 -4.88
N ALA A 106 6.85 11.23 -3.74
CA ALA A 106 6.67 12.68 -3.64
C ALA A 106 7.94 13.46 -3.99
N GLY A 107 9.12 12.83 -3.92
CA GLY A 107 10.40 13.45 -4.26
C GLY A 107 10.90 14.41 -3.20
N ASN A 108 11.75 15.36 -3.61
CA ASN A 108 12.42 16.31 -2.73
C ASN A 108 11.75 17.69 -2.82
N GLY A 109 11.27 18.19 -1.70
CA GLY A 109 10.72 19.55 -1.62
C GLY A 109 9.24 19.66 -2.00
N ASN A 110 8.82 20.88 -2.33
CA ASN A 110 7.43 21.20 -2.64
C ASN A 110 7.19 21.08 -4.16
N ILE A 111 6.21 20.27 -4.55
CA ILE A 111 5.82 20.03 -5.95
C ILE A 111 5.44 21.34 -6.64
N THR A 112 4.67 22.20 -5.98
CA THR A 112 4.25 23.50 -6.56
C THR A 112 5.44 24.43 -6.84
N GLU A 113 6.42 24.47 -5.94
CA GLU A 113 7.65 25.27 -6.13
C GLU A 113 8.48 24.69 -7.29
N PHE A 114 8.58 23.38 -7.38
CA PHE A 114 9.24 22.70 -8.48
C PHE A 114 8.61 23.06 -9.83
N ILE A 115 7.27 22.96 -9.95
CA ILE A 115 6.54 23.30 -11.18
C ILE A 115 6.80 24.75 -11.58
N ARG A 116 6.76 25.70 -10.62
CA ARG A 116 7.07 27.11 -10.89
C ARG A 116 8.50 27.33 -11.41
N LYS A 117 9.50 26.62 -10.87
CA LYS A 117 10.88 26.69 -11.37
C LYS A 117 10.98 26.17 -12.79
N VAL A 118 10.33 25.06 -13.10
CA VAL A 118 10.28 24.52 -14.47
C VAL A 118 9.59 25.52 -15.40
N GLN A 119 8.46 26.09 -15.03
CA GLN A 119 7.76 27.11 -15.81
C GLN A 119 8.67 28.32 -16.11
N PHE A 120 9.39 28.81 -15.10
CA PHE A 120 10.32 29.93 -15.26
C PHE A 120 11.42 29.60 -16.29
N HIS A 121 12.03 28.41 -16.22
CA HIS A 121 13.05 28.00 -17.19
C HIS A 121 12.48 27.82 -18.61
N LEU A 122 11.27 27.29 -18.74
CA LEU A 122 10.60 27.12 -20.03
C LEU A 122 10.24 28.47 -20.67
N ALA A 123 9.78 29.44 -19.87
CA ALA A 123 9.52 30.80 -20.37
C ALA A 123 10.78 31.47 -20.93
N ASN A 124 11.95 31.14 -20.37
CA ASN A 124 13.26 31.62 -20.83
C ASN A 124 13.89 30.71 -21.91
N LYS A 125 13.15 29.71 -22.41
CA LYS A 125 13.63 28.71 -23.41
C LYS A 125 14.84 27.87 -22.92
N GLU A 126 15.03 27.76 -21.61
CA GLU A 126 16.15 27.06 -20.97
C GLU A 126 15.77 25.60 -20.61
N VAL A 127 15.47 24.78 -21.61
CA VAL A 127 14.97 23.39 -21.41
C VAL A 127 15.96 22.52 -20.63
N ASP A 128 17.27 22.73 -20.83
CA ASP A 128 18.29 21.93 -20.12
C ASP A 128 18.34 22.27 -18.61
N LYS A 129 18.06 23.52 -18.22
CA LYS A 129 17.95 23.89 -16.81
C LYS A 129 16.65 23.32 -16.20
N ALA A 130 15.55 23.30 -16.95
CA ALA A 130 14.32 22.65 -16.53
C ALA A 130 14.52 21.14 -16.31
N LEU A 131 15.25 20.44 -17.17
CA LEU A 131 15.64 19.04 -16.98
C LEU A 131 16.49 18.83 -15.72
N ALA A 132 17.43 19.74 -15.43
CA ALA A 132 18.25 19.67 -14.21
C ALA A 132 17.43 19.84 -12.93
N GLU A 133 16.35 20.64 -12.95
CA GLU A 133 15.42 20.74 -11.81
C GLU A 133 14.65 19.41 -11.59
N CYS A 134 14.29 18.67 -12.65
CA CYS A 134 13.69 17.34 -12.50
C CYS A 134 14.64 16.36 -11.79
N ASP A 135 15.94 16.40 -12.12
CA ASP A 135 16.94 15.55 -11.48
C ASP A 135 17.16 15.88 -9.98
N LYS A 136 16.88 17.11 -9.56
CA LYS A 136 16.90 17.52 -8.15
C LYS A 136 15.61 17.11 -7.42
N GLN A 137 14.46 17.29 -8.07
CA GLN A 137 13.15 16.96 -7.51
C GLN A 137 13.03 15.48 -7.24
N LYS A 138 13.40 14.64 -8.20
CA LYS A 138 13.19 13.19 -8.13
C LYS A 138 11.70 12.82 -7.93
N GLY A 139 11.44 11.55 -7.63
CA GLY A 139 10.07 11.07 -7.42
C GLY A 139 9.24 11.03 -8.70
N SER A 140 7.96 10.64 -8.58
CA SER A 140 7.09 10.38 -9.73
C SER A 140 6.80 11.63 -10.55
N VAL A 141 6.54 12.77 -9.91
CA VAL A 141 6.33 14.05 -10.61
C VAL A 141 7.58 14.46 -11.39
N GLY A 142 8.77 14.33 -10.77
CA GLY A 142 10.04 14.62 -11.42
C GLY A 142 10.33 13.70 -12.61
N ASN A 143 10.01 12.42 -12.51
CA ASN A 143 10.19 11.43 -13.57
C ASN A 143 9.29 11.71 -14.77
N VAL A 144 7.99 11.92 -14.55
CA VAL A 144 7.02 12.23 -15.62
C VAL A 144 7.37 13.55 -16.29
N MET A 145 7.66 14.60 -15.51
CA MET A 145 8.09 15.89 -16.03
C MET A 145 9.35 15.76 -16.89
N LYS A 146 10.32 14.93 -16.45
CA LYS A 146 11.56 14.68 -17.20
C LYS A 146 11.30 13.98 -18.54
N SER A 147 10.41 12.98 -18.57
CA SER A 147 10.00 12.32 -19.82
C SER A 147 9.35 13.34 -20.77
N GLY A 148 8.39 14.11 -20.28
CA GLY A 148 7.74 15.17 -21.06
C GLY A 148 8.72 16.23 -21.59
N LEU A 149 9.66 16.71 -20.74
CA LEU A 149 10.69 17.66 -21.16
C LEU A 149 11.69 17.08 -22.17
N THR A 150 11.99 15.81 -22.07
CA THR A 150 12.84 15.13 -23.06
C THR A 150 12.15 15.11 -24.42
N LYS A 151 10.86 14.78 -24.44
CA LYS A 151 10.04 14.83 -25.67
C LYS A 151 9.85 16.26 -26.16
N TYR A 152 9.65 17.21 -25.28
CA TYR A 152 9.60 18.64 -25.60
C TYR A 152 10.87 19.08 -26.35
N LYS A 153 12.05 18.72 -25.85
CA LYS A 153 13.34 19.03 -26.50
C LYS A 153 13.47 18.37 -27.87
N GLU A 154 13.01 17.13 -28.04
CA GLU A 154 12.96 16.43 -29.32
C GLU A 154 12.06 17.17 -30.34
N MET A 155 10.88 17.62 -29.88
CA MET A 155 9.91 18.31 -30.72
C MET A 155 10.39 19.71 -31.18
N ILE A 156 11.26 20.37 -30.41
CA ILE A 156 11.90 21.62 -30.86
C ILE A 156 12.73 21.39 -32.11
N SER A 157 13.49 20.30 -32.17
CA SER A 157 14.38 19.97 -33.31
C SER A 157 13.65 19.33 -34.47
N ASN A 158 12.41 18.89 -34.31
CA ASN A 158 11.63 18.27 -35.35
C ASN A 158 11.07 19.35 -36.31
N THR A 159 11.34 19.21 -37.61
CA THR A 159 10.87 20.13 -38.68
C THR A 159 9.74 19.55 -39.54
N GLU A 160 9.38 18.28 -39.31
CA GLU A 160 8.41 17.57 -40.17
C GLU A 160 6.97 17.72 -39.66
N LEU A 161 6.80 17.92 -38.33
CA LEU A 161 5.50 18.00 -37.67
C LEU A 161 5.05 19.45 -37.51
N ASP A 162 3.74 19.68 -37.59
CA ASP A 162 3.14 20.95 -37.18
C ASP A 162 3.10 21.12 -35.66
N THR A 163 2.80 22.33 -35.19
CA THR A 163 2.81 22.65 -33.74
C THR A 163 1.80 21.82 -32.99
N ASP A 164 0.61 21.58 -33.54
CA ASP A 164 -0.45 20.82 -32.83
C ASP A 164 -0.05 19.35 -32.72
N GLN A 165 0.56 18.77 -33.73
CA GLN A 165 1.10 17.41 -33.71
C GLN A 165 2.24 17.27 -32.67
N LYS A 166 3.11 18.28 -32.56
CA LYS A 166 4.19 18.31 -31.58
C LYS A 166 3.64 18.35 -30.14
N VAL A 167 2.64 19.19 -29.88
CA VAL A 167 1.95 19.28 -28.58
C VAL A 167 1.30 17.94 -28.24
N LEU A 168 0.62 17.32 -29.21
CA LEU A 168 0.01 15.99 -29.00
C LEU A 168 1.05 14.91 -28.67
N ASN A 169 2.21 14.93 -29.32
CA ASN A 169 3.30 13.98 -29.00
C ASN A 169 3.87 14.19 -27.60
N ILE A 170 4.00 15.45 -27.14
CA ILE A 170 4.44 15.74 -25.75
C ILE A 170 3.39 15.26 -24.77
N GLN A 171 2.11 15.52 -25.01
CA GLN A 171 1.02 15.07 -24.17
C GLN A 171 0.99 13.55 -24.05
N LYS A 172 1.10 12.84 -25.19
CA LYS A 172 1.14 11.38 -25.24
C LYS A 172 2.31 10.80 -24.41
N GLU A 173 3.50 11.38 -24.51
CA GLU A 173 4.66 10.96 -23.73
C GLU A 173 4.40 11.11 -22.22
N ILE A 174 3.75 12.21 -21.80
CA ILE A 174 3.37 12.45 -20.40
C ILE A 174 2.34 11.43 -19.93
N GLU A 175 1.32 11.14 -20.76
CA GLU A 175 0.30 10.12 -20.47
C GLU A 175 0.93 8.72 -20.33
N GLU A 176 1.84 8.35 -21.23
CA GLU A 176 2.55 7.07 -21.16
C GLU A 176 3.46 6.98 -19.93
N ALA A 177 4.19 8.04 -19.59
CA ALA A 177 5.01 8.08 -18.38
C ALA A 177 4.15 8.01 -17.10
N THR A 178 3.01 8.70 -17.08
CA THR A 178 2.04 8.66 -15.97
C THR A 178 1.46 7.27 -15.79
N ALA A 179 1.07 6.61 -16.90
CA ALA A 179 0.55 5.25 -16.86
C ALA A 179 1.55 4.21 -16.32
N LEU A 180 2.84 4.50 -16.34
CA LEU A 180 3.88 3.66 -15.73
C LEU A 180 4.10 3.96 -14.24
N GLU A 181 3.96 5.22 -13.81
CA GLU A 181 4.19 5.64 -12.41
C GLU A 181 2.99 5.35 -11.49
N LEU A 182 1.75 5.61 -11.93
CA LEU A 182 0.55 5.46 -11.10
C LEU A 182 0.37 4.06 -10.50
N PRO A 183 0.51 2.95 -11.25
CA PRO A 183 0.35 1.61 -10.68
C PRO A 183 1.36 1.29 -9.59
N MET A 184 2.53 1.93 -9.61
CA MET A 184 3.54 1.78 -8.54
C MET A 184 3.13 2.51 -7.25
N LEU A 185 2.40 3.63 -7.37
CA LEU A 185 1.88 4.37 -6.24
C LEU A 185 0.70 3.66 -5.59
N GLU A 186 -0.20 3.09 -6.37
CA GLU A 186 -1.40 2.38 -5.88
C GLU A 186 -1.13 0.95 -5.42
N LYS A 187 0.02 0.40 -5.79
CA LYS A 187 0.41 -0.97 -5.43
C LYS A 187 0.28 -1.18 -3.91
N ASN A 188 -0.23 -2.35 -3.53
CA ASN A 188 -0.39 -2.80 -2.14
C ASN A 188 -1.46 -2.04 -1.30
N LEU A 189 -2.08 -0.96 -1.78
CA LEU A 189 -3.23 -0.33 -1.11
C LEU A 189 -4.43 -1.29 -0.99
N VAL A 190 -4.56 -2.21 -1.93
CA VAL A 190 -5.58 -3.26 -1.92
C VAL A 190 -5.54 -4.09 -0.64
N PHE A 191 -4.37 -4.34 -0.05
CA PHE A 191 -4.28 -5.05 1.24
C PHE A 191 -4.92 -4.26 2.37
N LEU A 192 -4.71 -2.94 2.43
CA LEU A 192 -5.30 -2.09 3.47
C LEU A 192 -6.83 -2.03 3.31
N SER A 193 -7.35 -1.81 2.11
CA SER A 193 -8.78 -1.75 1.85
C SER A 193 -9.48 -3.10 2.11
N THR A 194 -8.84 -4.21 1.74
CA THR A 194 -9.37 -5.55 1.99
C THR A 194 -9.41 -5.87 3.47
N ILE A 195 -8.31 -5.63 4.20
CA ILE A 195 -8.25 -5.91 5.64
C ILE A 195 -9.19 -4.99 6.42
N ALA A 196 -9.39 -3.76 5.96
CA ALA A 196 -10.39 -2.85 6.53
C ALA A 196 -11.79 -3.48 6.63
N SER A 197 -12.20 -4.24 5.64
CA SER A 197 -13.49 -4.94 5.64
C SER A 197 -13.40 -6.31 6.33
N VAL A 198 -12.40 -7.10 5.98
CA VAL A 198 -12.27 -8.50 6.43
C VAL A 198 -11.99 -8.60 7.93
N ALA A 199 -11.21 -7.69 8.53
CA ALA A 199 -10.90 -7.74 9.95
C ALA A 199 -12.14 -7.57 10.83
N THR A 200 -13.06 -6.68 10.45
CA THR A 200 -14.35 -6.52 11.15
C THR A 200 -15.20 -7.78 11.04
N LEU A 201 -15.29 -8.37 9.84
CA LEU A 201 -16.05 -9.62 9.63
C LEU A 201 -15.46 -10.79 10.42
N LEU A 202 -14.14 -10.91 10.46
CA LEU A 202 -13.45 -11.92 11.27
C LEU A 202 -13.67 -11.69 12.77
N GLY A 203 -13.66 -10.44 13.22
CA GLY A 203 -14.00 -10.10 14.62
C GLY A 203 -15.42 -10.53 14.97
N LEU A 204 -16.39 -10.21 14.12
CA LEU A 204 -17.79 -10.63 14.30
C LEU A 204 -17.92 -12.16 14.24
N PHE A 205 -17.25 -12.82 13.31
CA PHE A 205 -17.23 -14.26 13.23
C PHE A 205 -16.69 -14.91 14.53
N GLY A 206 -15.66 -14.28 15.12
CA GLY A 206 -15.13 -14.70 16.43
C GLY A 206 -16.16 -14.61 17.54
N THR A 207 -17.03 -13.58 17.57
CA THR A 207 -18.12 -13.51 18.56
C THR A 207 -19.14 -14.59 18.37
N VAL A 208 -19.54 -14.88 17.13
CA VAL A 208 -20.50 -15.95 16.84
C VAL A 208 -19.96 -17.29 17.31
N LEU A 209 -18.71 -17.63 16.99
CA LEU A 209 -18.07 -18.87 17.44
C LEU A 209 -17.96 -18.95 18.98
N GLY A 210 -17.60 -17.83 19.64
CA GLY A 210 -17.52 -17.75 21.10
C GLY A 210 -18.86 -17.98 21.76
N MET A 211 -19.93 -17.35 21.27
CA MET A 211 -21.28 -17.56 21.78
C MET A 211 -21.79 -18.98 21.55
N ILE A 212 -21.57 -19.56 20.37
CA ILE A 212 -21.96 -20.96 20.10
C ILE A 212 -21.32 -21.90 21.14
N ARG A 213 -20.03 -21.75 21.41
CA ARG A 213 -19.32 -22.57 22.40
C ARG A 213 -19.89 -22.38 23.81
N SER A 214 -20.19 -21.14 24.20
CA SER A 214 -20.70 -20.80 25.51
C SER A 214 -22.11 -21.39 25.76
N PHE A 215 -22.99 -21.31 24.76
CA PHE A 215 -24.33 -21.89 24.87
C PHE A 215 -24.32 -23.41 24.79
N SER A 216 -23.41 -24.03 24.05
CA SER A 216 -23.25 -25.48 24.02
C SER A 216 -22.91 -26.03 25.41
N LYS A 217 -21.97 -25.39 26.09
CA LYS A 217 -21.60 -25.78 27.49
C LYS A 217 -22.71 -25.57 28.50
N LEU A 218 -23.51 -24.50 28.37
CA LEU A 218 -24.68 -24.25 29.22
C LEU A 218 -25.68 -25.40 29.14
N GLY A 219 -25.81 -26.06 27.97
CA GLY A 219 -26.70 -27.22 27.79
C GLY A 219 -26.18 -28.52 28.42
N GLU A 220 -24.86 -28.64 28.60
CA GLU A 220 -24.21 -29.84 29.14
C GLU A 220 -24.06 -29.79 30.67
N GLU A 221 -23.83 -28.60 31.23
CA GLU A 221 -23.56 -28.38 32.68
C GLU A 221 -24.69 -27.54 33.29
N GLY A 222 -25.42 -28.05 34.26
CA GLY A 222 -26.45 -27.28 34.97
C GLY A 222 -25.86 -26.55 36.18
N GLY A 223 -26.43 -25.34 36.51
CA GLY A 223 -26.13 -24.64 37.74
C GLY A 223 -25.23 -23.40 37.63
N GLY A 224 -24.65 -22.95 38.73
CA GLY A 224 -23.90 -21.69 38.80
C GLY A 224 -22.58 -21.68 38.00
N GLU A 225 -21.97 -22.84 37.77
CA GLU A 225 -20.73 -22.98 37.01
C GLU A 225 -20.98 -22.74 35.52
N ALA A 226 -22.10 -23.23 34.99
CA ALA A 226 -22.55 -22.97 33.63
C ALA A 226 -22.77 -21.47 33.36
N ALA A 227 -23.33 -20.72 34.28
CA ALA A 227 -23.50 -19.28 34.17
C ALA A 227 -22.15 -18.52 34.14
N ARG A 228 -21.16 -18.99 34.89
CA ARG A 228 -19.80 -18.43 34.90
C ARG A 228 -19.08 -18.68 33.59
N GLU A 229 -19.14 -19.90 33.05
CA GLU A 229 -18.55 -20.23 31.77
C GLU A 229 -19.20 -19.47 30.60
N LEU A 230 -20.53 -19.29 30.62
CA LEU A 230 -21.26 -18.46 29.67
C LEU A 230 -20.74 -17.01 29.71
N SER A 231 -20.64 -16.41 30.92
CA SER A 231 -20.13 -15.03 31.05
C SER A 231 -18.70 -14.89 30.57
N GLN A 232 -17.85 -15.88 30.82
CA GLN A 232 -16.46 -15.90 30.35
C GLN A 232 -16.41 -16.00 28.82
N GLY A 233 -17.14 -16.92 28.19
CA GLY A 233 -17.13 -17.08 26.76
C GLY A 233 -17.70 -15.88 25.99
N ILE A 234 -18.70 -15.19 26.56
CA ILE A 234 -19.17 -13.91 25.99
C ILE A 234 -18.05 -12.86 26.06
N SER A 235 -17.35 -12.76 27.21
CA SER A 235 -16.23 -11.83 27.35
C SER A 235 -15.12 -12.09 26.33
N GLU A 236 -14.74 -13.34 26.13
CA GLU A 236 -13.74 -13.77 25.15
C GLU A 236 -14.17 -13.40 23.70
N ALA A 237 -15.43 -13.64 23.37
CA ALA A 237 -15.99 -13.29 22.09
C ALA A 237 -15.89 -11.79 21.81
N LEU A 238 -16.20 -10.94 22.79
CA LEU A 238 -16.11 -9.47 22.66
C LEU A 238 -14.69 -8.98 22.39
N TYR A 239 -13.64 -9.65 22.88
CA TYR A 239 -12.25 -9.30 22.54
C TYR A 239 -11.95 -9.52 21.06
N ASN A 240 -12.49 -10.56 20.44
CA ASN A 240 -12.33 -10.78 18.99
C ASN A 240 -12.90 -9.61 18.18
N THR A 241 -14.11 -9.15 18.54
CA THR A 241 -14.73 -8.02 17.84
C THR A 241 -13.96 -6.72 18.07
N ALA A 242 -13.53 -6.45 19.31
CA ALA A 242 -12.75 -5.26 19.62
C ALA A 242 -11.43 -5.22 18.83
N LEU A 243 -10.72 -6.35 18.72
CA LEU A 243 -9.50 -6.46 17.95
C LEU A 243 -9.76 -6.30 16.43
N GLY A 244 -10.84 -6.91 15.91
CA GLY A 244 -11.26 -6.80 14.54
C GLY A 244 -11.59 -5.36 14.14
N ILE A 245 -12.43 -4.68 14.92
CA ILE A 245 -12.80 -3.27 14.71
C ILE A 245 -11.56 -2.36 14.81
N GLY A 246 -10.70 -2.56 15.81
CA GLY A 246 -9.48 -1.78 15.97
C GLY A 246 -8.54 -1.91 14.77
N THR A 247 -8.34 -3.14 14.27
CA THR A 247 -7.54 -3.40 13.07
C THR A 247 -8.13 -2.73 11.83
N SER A 248 -9.45 -2.87 11.65
CA SER A 248 -10.18 -2.25 10.55
C SER A 248 -10.07 -0.72 10.58
N ALA A 249 -10.27 -0.10 11.75
CA ALA A 249 -10.17 1.35 11.90
C ALA A 249 -8.80 1.89 11.48
N VAL A 250 -7.71 1.26 11.92
CA VAL A 250 -6.35 1.63 11.51
C VAL A 250 -6.17 1.47 10.00
N ALA A 251 -6.65 0.36 9.42
CA ALA A 251 -6.53 0.09 7.99
C ALA A 251 -7.27 1.14 7.13
N ILE A 252 -8.51 1.51 7.51
CA ILE A 252 -9.32 2.51 6.80
C ILE A 252 -8.67 3.89 6.87
N ILE A 253 -8.24 4.32 8.07
CA ILE A 253 -7.63 5.63 8.26
C ILE A 253 -6.36 5.73 7.40
N MET A 254 -5.49 4.73 7.45
CA MET A 254 -4.24 4.74 6.69
C MET A 254 -4.46 4.62 5.19
N TYR A 255 -5.45 3.82 4.75
CA TYR A 255 -5.85 3.76 3.36
C TYR A 255 -6.23 5.15 2.82
N ASN A 256 -7.10 5.87 3.53
CA ASN A 256 -7.54 7.20 3.13
C ASN A 256 -6.38 8.23 3.12
N VAL A 257 -5.49 8.18 4.11
CA VAL A 257 -4.28 9.03 4.14
C VAL A 257 -3.41 8.79 2.91
N PHE A 258 -3.20 7.54 2.54
CA PHE A 258 -2.38 7.21 1.37
C PHE A 258 -3.05 7.58 0.06
N THR A 259 -4.34 7.31 -0.10
CA THR A 259 -5.09 7.70 -1.30
C THR A 259 -5.02 9.21 -1.50
N THR A 260 -5.32 10.01 -0.47
CA THR A 260 -5.20 11.48 -0.55
C THR A 260 -3.78 11.94 -0.91
N SER A 261 -2.76 11.25 -0.40
CA SER A 261 -1.36 11.60 -0.72
C SER A 261 -1.02 11.28 -2.18
N ILE A 262 -1.54 10.17 -2.71
CA ILE A 262 -1.36 9.79 -4.13
C ILE A 262 -2.12 10.74 -5.03
N ASP A 263 -3.35 11.13 -4.68
CA ASP A 263 -4.14 12.13 -5.41
C ASP A 263 -3.39 13.45 -5.55
N GLY A 264 -2.70 13.88 -4.48
CA GLY A 264 -1.84 15.07 -4.50
C GLY A 264 -0.64 14.95 -5.47
N ILE A 265 -0.02 13.77 -5.56
CA ILE A 265 1.06 13.50 -6.52
C ILE A 265 0.50 13.48 -7.94
N THR A 266 -0.64 12.84 -8.17
CA THR A 266 -1.31 12.75 -9.47
C THR A 266 -1.69 14.14 -9.96
N TYR A 267 -2.28 14.97 -9.10
CA TYR A 267 -2.56 16.37 -9.41
C TYR A 267 -1.31 17.14 -9.85
N GLY A 268 -0.18 16.94 -9.16
CA GLY A 268 1.10 17.56 -9.55
C GLY A 268 1.61 17.06 -10.91
N ILE A 269 1.38 15.81 -11.27
CA ILE A 269 1.69 15.25 -12.59
C ILE A 269 0.83 15.94 -13.67
N ASP A 270 -0.49 16.04 -13.45
CA ASP A 270 -1.42 16.66 -14.39
C ASP A 270 -1.10 18.14 -14.61
N GLU A 271 -0.85 18.90 -13.54
CA GLU A 271 -0.42 20.30 -13.59
C GLU A 271 0.89 20.46 -14.37
N SER A 272 1.82 19.50 -14.18
CA SER A 272 3.07 19.46 -14.92
C SER A 272 2.86 19.25 -16.41
N GLY A 273 1.98 18.31 -16.78
CA GLY A 273 1.63 18.02 -18.18
C GLY A 273 1.00 19.21 -18.87
N PHE A 274 0.03 19.84 -18.23
CA PHE A 274 -0.60 21.05 -18.73
C PHE A 274 0.42 22.20 -18.95
N THR A 275 1.33 22.40 -17.99
CA THR A 275 2.39 23.40 -18.06
C THR A 275 3.29 23.18 -19.30
N LEU A 276 3.71 21.93 -19.57
CA LEU A 276 4.59 21.63 -20.70
C LEU A 276 3.91 21.89 -22.03
N THR A 277 2.69 21.40 -22.22
CA THR A 277 1.94 21.55 -23.46
C THR A 277 1.61 23.02 -23.76
N GLN A 278 1.16 23.77 -22.75
CA GLN A 278 0.88 25.20 -22.89
C GLN A 278 2.14 26.00 -23.20
N SER A 279 3.25 25.74 -22.51
CA SER A 279 4.53 26.41 -22.75
C SER A 279 5.05 26.14 -24.16
N PHE A 280 4.92 24.91 -24.67
CA PHE A 280 5.31 24.56 -26.05
C PHE A 280 4.50 25.34 -27.07
N ALA A 281 3.17 25.31 -26.94
CA ALA A 281 2.26 26.03 -27.84
C ALA A 281 2.50 27.54 -27.86
N ALA A 282 2.91 28.12 -26.73
CA ALA A 282 3.22 29.56 -26.63
C ALA A 282 4.57 29.92 -27.26
N ASN A 283 5.60 29.08 -27.12
CA ASN A 283 6.98 29.40 -27.50
C ASN A 283 7.37 28.98 -28.91
N TYR A 284 6.64 28.03 -29.51
CA TYR A 284 6.99 27.38 -30.80
C TYR A 284 5.76 27.26 -31.73
N LYS A 285 5.17 28.43 -32.01
CA LYS A 285 4.07 28.55 -32.98
C LYS A 285 4.55 28.36 -34.42
#